data_2b7b8d35eda58e67982348fa4fca15a6
#
_entry.id   2b7b8d35eda58e67982348fa4fca15a6
#
_cell.length_a   1.000
_cell.length_b   1.000
_cell.length_c   1.000
_cell.angle_alpha   90.00
_cell.angle_beta   90.00
_cell.angle_gamma   90.00
#
_symmetry.space_group_name_H-M   'P 1'
#
loop_
_entity.id
_entity.type
_entity.pdbx_description
1 polymer ?
#
loop_
_entity_poly.entity_id
_entity_poly.type
_entity_poly.pdbx_seq_one_letter_code
_entity_poly.pdbx_strand_id
1 'polypeptide(L)'
;IEIQLKEINFKGYPEVKELNGKKYIYLRYKRYDRLSSKYAGIYSESLYNELKEISNTVRELNNKLRTINTKLSKFGIKVDSFDSNVLLNLDFVKSNIGVIIYGQAVVEGVSATFLDTKEILEKGSSKNVSFDDTLTILNLKNAWQYILDEDTLRVGPNFYTLSNIAGYVNDRQIS
;
A
#
# COMPACT_ATOMS: atom_id res chain seq x y z
N ILE A 1 -5.76 0.85 18.83
CA ILE A 1 -4.30 0.96 18.62
C ILE A 1 -4.01 1.05 17.12
N GLU A 2 -4.49 0.13 16.29
CA GLU A 2 -4.24 0.17 14.83
C GLU A 2 -4.80 1.43 14.17
N ILE A 3 -6.01 1.85 14.55
CA ILE A 3 -6.62 3.10 14.10
C ILE A 3 -5.76 4.30 14.49
N GLN A 4 -5.30 4.35 15.75
CA GLN A 4 -4.42 5.41 16.24
C GLN A 4 -3.08 5.47 15.49
N LEU A 5 -2.50 4.30 15.17
CA LEU A 5 -1.28 4.21 14.36
C LEU A 5 -1.49 4.65 12.91
N LYS A 6 -2.70 4.44 12.35
CA LYS A 6 -3.06 4.93 11.01
C LYS A 6 -3.26 6.46 10.98
N GLU A 7 -3.85 7.02 12.02
CA GLU A 7 -4.06 8.48 12.14
C GLU A 7 -2.73 9.23 12.31
N ILE A 8 -1.76 8.62 13.02
CA ILE A 8 -0.42 9.19 13.17
C ILE A 8 0.39 8.90 11.90
N ASN A 9 0.24 9.71 10.87
CA ASN A 9 1.00 9.59 9.61
C ASN A 9 2.48 9.98 9.79
N PHE A 10 3.16 9.35 10.75
CA PHE A 10 4.54 9.63 11.12
C PHE A 10 5.36 8.34 11.17
N LYS A 11 6.53 8.34 10.51
CA LYS A 11 7.46 7.21 10.53
C LYS A 11 8.88 7.69 10.82
N GLY A 12 9.55 6.98 11.72
CA GLY A 12 10.94 7.20 12.03
C GLY A 12 11.18 7.90 13.37
N TYR A 13 12.38 8.41 13.56
CA TYR A 13 12.76 9.21 14.72
C TYR A 13 13.58 10.42 14.26
N PRO A 14 13.51 11.54 14.98
CA PRO A 14 14.23 12.73 14.62
C PRO A 14 15.74 12.60 14.91
N GLU A 15 16.55 12.93 13.93
CA GLU A 15 18.01 13.01 13.99
C GLU A 15 18.43 14.42 13.61
N VAL A 16 19.33 15.01 14.40
CA VAL A 16 19.88 16.34 14.09
C VAL A 16 21.15 16.17 13.27
N LYS A 17 21.21 16.85 12.12
CA LYS A 17 22.41 16.93 11.28
C LYS A 17 22.87 18.38 11.16
N GLU A 18 24.17 18.58 11.28
CA GLU A 18 24.79 19.90 11.08
C GLU A 18 25.41 19.94 9.68
N LEU A 19 25.02 20.96 8.92
CA LEU A 19 25.50 21.22 7.56
C LEU A 19 25.81 22.71 7.44
N ASN A 20 27.04 23.04 7.10
CA ASN A 20 27.49 24.43 6.94
C ASN A 20 27.19 25.33 8.17
N GLY A 21 27.43 24.83 9.38
CA GLY A 21 27.19 25.54 10.62
C GLY A 21 25.72 25.74 11.01
N LYS A 22 24.78 25.15 10.26
CA LYS A 22 23.34 25.17 10.56
C LYS A 22 22.86 23.77 10.91
N LYS A 23 21.97 23.69 11.90
CA LYS A 23 21.37 22.43 12.34
C LYS A 23 20.02 22.20 11.65
N TYR A 24 19.80 20.96 11.22
CA TYR A 24 18.59 20.52 10.54
C TYR A 24 18.08 19.24 11.17
N ILE A 25 16.76 19.04 11.16
CA ILE A 25 16.12 17.81 11.62
C ILE A 25 15.79 16.95 10.43
N TYR A 26 16.17 15.68 10.51
CA TYR A 26 15.83 14.64 9.58
C TYR A 26 15.08 13.54 10.32
N LEU A 27 14.05 12.98 9.69
CA LEU A 27 13.37 11.78 10.17
C LEU A 27 14.08 10.57 9.59
N ARG A 28 14.66 9.75 10.43
CA ARG A 28 15.33 8.53 10.06
C ARG A 28 14.39 7.35 10.21
N TYR A 29 14.18 6.56 9.14
CA TYR A 29 13.29 5.41 9.13
C TYR A 29 13.85 4.29 8.27
N LYS A 30 13.38 3.07 8.48
CA LYS A 30 13.76 1.89 7.71
C LYS A 30 12.75 1.69 6.57
N ARG A 31 13.23 1.59 5.34
CA ARG A 31 12.44 1.27 4.15
C ARG A 31 13.11 0.13 3.39
N TYR A 32 12.39 -1.02 3.23
CA TYR A 32 12.91 -2.19 2.52
C TYR A 32 14.32 -2.58 2.97
N ASP A 33 14.53 -2.76 4.27
CA ASP A 33 15.82 -3.05 4.91
C ASP A 33 16.92 -2.01 4.75
N ARG A 34 16.68 -0.89 4.10
CA ARG A 34 17.61 0.24 3.99
C ARG A 34 17.19 1.37 4.92
N LEU A 35 18.18 1.99 5.54
CA LEU A 35 17.97 3.21 6.31
C LEU A 35 17.79 4.38 5.34
N SER A 36 16.68 5.09 5.51
CA SER A 36 16.33 6.29 4.75
C SER A 36 16.17 7.47 5.68
N SER A 37 16.40 8.67 5.18
CA SER A 37 16.20 9.90 5.93
C SER A 37 15.37 10.89 5.10
N LYS A 38 14.40 11.53 5.74
CA LYS A 38 13.58 12.58 5.13
C LYS A 38 13.79 13.89 5.89
N TYR A 39 14.04 14.97 5.17
CA TYR A 39 14.14 16.31 5.78
C TYR A 39 12.82 16.71 6.44
N ALA A 40 12.88 17.16 7.68
CA ALA A 40 11.73 17.59 8.48
C ALA A 40 11.68 19.11 8.72
N GLY A 41 12.84 19.77 8.76
CA GLY A 41 12.90 21.22 8.97
C GLY A 41 14.23 21.70 9.51
N ILE A 42 14.34 23.03 9.70
CA ILE A 42 15.43 23.64 10.40
C ILE A 42 15.29 23.30 11.89
N TYR A 43 16.42 23.05 12.57
CA TYR A 43 16.39 22.70 13.97
C TYR A 43 15.80 23.84 14.81
N SER A 44 14.77 23.49 15.56
CA SER A 44 14.33 24.21 16.75
C SER A 44 14.05 23.19 17.84
N GLU A 45 14.25 23.57 19.08
CA GLU A 45 14.04 22.69 20.23
C GLU A 45 12.57 22.25 20.33
N SER A 46 11.64 23.15 20.03
CA SER A 46 10.19 22.86 19.99
C SER A 46 9.87 21.79 18.95
N LEU A 47 10.28 21.98 17.70
CA LEU A 47 10.03 21.02 16.62
C LEU A 47 10.69 19.65 16.89
N TYR A 48 11.93 19.67 17.42
CA TYR A 48 12.61 18.43 17.77
C TYR A 48 11.87 17.64 18.85
N ASN A 49 11.42 18.32 19.91
CA ASN A 49 10.71 17.69 21.01
C ASN A 49 9.33 17.18 20.57
N GLU A 50 8.58 17.92 19.75
CA GLU A 50 7.31 17.48 19.16
C GLU A 50 7.49 16.19 18.35
N LEU A 51 8.44 16.17 17.42
CA LEU A 51 8.73 15.00 16.59
C LEU A 51 9.20 13.80 17.42
N LYS A 52 9.94 14.05 18.50
CA LYS A 52 10.38 13.02 19.44
C LYS A 52 9.23 12.44 20.24
N GLU A 53 8.29 13.24 20.70
CA GLU A 53 7.08 12.77 21.40
C GLU A 53 6.20 11.91 20.50
N ILE A 54 5.96 12.35 19.25
CA ILE A 54 5.22 11.58 18.27
C ILE A 54 5.92 10.21 18.01
N SER A 55 7.24 10.23 17.83
CA SER A 55 8.04 9.01 17.64
C SER A 55 7.94 8.05 18.82
N ASN A 56 7.99 8.56 20.04
CA ASN A 56 7.82 7.76 21.27
C ASN A 56 6.42 7.16 21.36
N THR A 57 5.39 7.94 21.09
CA THR A 57 3.99 7.47 21.06
C THR A 57 3.79 6.33 20.06
N VAL A 58 4.31 6.49 18.85
CA VAL A 58 4.27 5.43 17.82
C VAL A 58 4.99 4.16 18.30
N ARG A 59 6.16 4.31 18.93
CA ARG A 59 6.93 3.19 19.48
C ARG A 59 6.17 2.46 20.59
N GLU A 60 5.54 3.20 21.51
CA GLU A 60 4.74 2.62 22.59
C GLU A 60 3.52 1.87 22.06
N LEU A 61 2.79 2.45 21.09
CA LEU A 61 1.64 1.82 20.46
C LEU A 61 2.03 0.51 19.76
N ASN A 62 3.15 0.52 19.02
CA ASN A 62 3.66 -0.70 18.37
C ASN A 62 4.08 -1.77 19.39
N ASN A 63 4.70 -1.38 20.51
CA ASN A 63 5.06 -2.34 21.57
C ASN A 63 3.81 -2.93 22.23
N LYS A 64 2.78 -2.13 22.50
CA LYS A 64 1.49 -2.59 23.01
C LYS A 64 0.83 -3.57 22.05
N LEU A 65 0.80 -3.23 20.75
CA LEU A 65 0.24 -4.08 19.70
C LEU A 65 0.97 -5.43 19.65
N ARG A 66 2.31 -5.42 19.65
CA ARG A 66 3.15 -6.64 19.68
C ARG A 66 2.86 -7.51 20.90
N THR A 67 2.71 -6.91 22.08
CA THR A 67 2.39 -7.61 23.33
C THR A 67 1.01 -8.27 23.25
N ILE A 68 0.00 -7.55 22.72
CA ILE A 68 -1.34 -8.08 22.54
C ILE A 68 -1.33 -9.25 21.57
N ASN A 69 -0.68 -9.10 20.41
CA ASN A 69 -0.57 -10.16 19.39
C ASN A 69 0.13 -11.41 19.95
N THR A 70 1.17 -11.21 20.76
CA THR A 70 1.86 -12.34 21.45
C THR A 70 0.93 -13.04 22.45
N LYS A 71 0.07 -12.30 23.16
CA LYS A 71 -0.91 -12.91 24.07
C LYS A 71 -1.99 -13.67 23.30
N LEU A 72 -2.53 -13.10 22.22
CA LEU A 72 -3.56 -13.73 21.39
C LEU A 72 -3.04 -15.03 20.74
N SER A 73 -1.79 -15.03 20.28
CA SER A 73 -1.19 -16.24 19.70
C SER A 73 -1.07 -17.39 20.72
N LYS A 74 -0.88 -17.10 22.01
CA LYS A 74 -0.88 -18.12 23.08
C LYS A 74 -2.24 -18.78 23.29
N PHE A 75 -3.32 -18.11 22.94
CA PHE A 75 -4.69 -18.65 22.95
C PHE A 75 -5.11 -19.29 21.62
N GLY A 76 -4.17 -19.52 20.73
CA GLY A 76 -4.45 -20.11 19.40
C GLY A 76 -5.13 -19.15 18.43
N ILE A 77 -5.34 -17.89 18.84
CA ILE A 77 -5.88 -16.85 17.99
C ILE A 77 -4.73 -16.32 17.14
N LYS A 78 -4.68 -16.71 15.87
CA LYS A 78 -3.78 -16.09 14.90
C LYS A 78 -4.34 -14.70 14.61
N VAL A 79 -3.68 -13.68 15.14
CA VAL A 79 -3.90 -12.32 14.67
C VAL A 79 -3.09 -12.21 13.40
N ASP A 80 -3.76 -12.41 12.27
CA ASP A 80 -3.19 -12.18 10.94
C ASP A 80 -3.10 -10.67 10.72
N SER A 81 -2.18 -10.04 11.44
CA SER A 81 -1.80 -8.67 11.13
C SER A 81 -0.76 -8.73 10.02
N PHE A 82 -1.16 -8.38 8.81
CA PHE A 82 -0.18 -8.00 7.80
C PHE A 82 0.77 -6.95 8.40
N ASP A 83 2.06 -7.06 8.08
CA ASP A 83 3.02 -6.02 8.45
C ASP A 83 2.44 -4.64 8.07
N SER A 84 2.65 -3.65 8.92
CA SER A 84 2.18 -2.28 8.69
C SER A 84 2.60 -1.71 7.32
N ASN A 85 3.73 -2.17 6.77
CA ASN A 85 4.15 -1.81 5.41
C ASN A 85 3.28 -2.48 4.34
N VAL A 86 2.85 -3.71 4.55
CA VAL A 86 1.93 -4.42 3.65
C VAL A 86 0.57 -3.71 3.66
N LEU A 87 0.03 -3.39 4.84
CA LEU A 87 -1.23 -2.65 4.97
C LEU A 87 -1.17 -1.28 4.27
N LEU A 88 -0.08 -0.53 4.44
CA LEU A 88 0.10 0.76 3.75
C LEU A 88 0.15 0.61 2.22
N ASN A 89 0.84 -0.42 1.74
CA ASN A 89 0.91 -0.68 0.31
C ASN A 89 -0.45 -1.12 -0.24
N LEU A 90 -1.21 -1.92 0.51
CA LEU A 90 -2.57 -2.31 0.15
C LEU A 90 -3.52 -1.11 0.12
N ASP A 91 -3.48 -0.24 1.12
CA ASP A 91 -4.28 0.98 1.15
C ASP A 91 -3.93 1.91 -0.02
N PHE A 92 -2.64 2.03 -0.35
CA PHE A 92 -2.18 2.78 -1.53
C PHE A 92 -2.71 2.18 -2.83
N VAL A 93 -2.56 0.86 -3.02
CA VAL A 93 -3.04 0.16 -4.23
C VAL A 93 -4.55 0.30 -4.35
N LYS A 94 -5.32 0.05 -3.29
CA LYS A 94 -6.79 0.18 -3.29
C LYS A 94 -7.23 1.59 -3.66
N SER A 95 -6.55 2.60 -3.14
CA SER A 95 -6.87 4.01 -3.42
C SER A 95 -6.51 4.45 -4.83
N ASN A 96 -5.57 3.76 -5.49
CA ASN A 96 -5.07 4.12 -6.82
C ASN A 96 -5.36 3.07 -7.89
N ILE A 97 -6.26 2.12 -7.60
CA ILE A 97 -6.50 0.94 -8.45
C ILE A 97 -6.87 1.33 -9.90
N GLY A 98 -7.66 2.39 -10.07
CA GLY A 98 -8.05 2.88 -11.40
C GLY A 98 -6.85 3.38 -12.23
N VAL A 99 -5.90 4.07 -11.59
CA VAL A 99 -4.67 4.54 -12.25
C VAL A 99 -3.75 3.37 -12.59
N ILE A 100 -3.66 2.39 -11.70
CA ILE A 100 -2.85 1.19 -11.90
C ILE A 100 -3.38 0.37 -13.07
N ILE A 101 -4.69 0.10 -13.11
CA ILE A 101 -5.34 -0.64 -14.19
C ILE A 101 -5.19 0.11 -15.52
N TYR A 102 -5.41 1.43 -15.53
CA TYR A 102 -5.18 2.24 -16.72
C TYR A 102 -3.75 2.11 -17.25
N GLY A 103 -2.75 2.26 -16.37
CA GLY A 103 -1.35 2.12 -16.76
C GLY A 103 -1.02 0.75 -17.34
N GLN A 104 -1.55 -0.33 -16.77
CA GLN A 104 -1.39 -1.68 -17.31
C GLN A 104 -2.12 -1.87 -18.64
N ALA A 105 -3.34 -1.38 -18.77
CA ALA A 105 -4.10 -1.44 -20.02
C ALA A 105 -3.36 -0.76 -21.18
N VAL A 106 -2.71 0.40 -20.90
CA VAL A 106 -1.87 1.09 -21.90
C VAL A 106 -0.68 0.21 -22.31
N VAL A 107 -0.04 -0.49 -21.37
CA VAL A 107 1.08 -1.41 -21.68
C VAL A 107 0.61 -2.60 -22.53
N GLU A 108 -0.61 -3.09 -22.29
CA GLU A 108 -1.26 -4.15 -23.10
C GLU A 108 -1.75 -3.65 -24.47
N GLY A 109 -1.59 -2.38 -24.78
CA GLY A 109 -1.97 -1.80 -26.06
C GLY A 109 -3.43 -1.36 -26.17
N VAL A 110 -4.15 -1.28 -25.06
CA VAL A 110 -5.55 -0.84 -25.02
C VAL A 110 -5.66 0.63 -25.41
N SER A 111 -6.56 0.93 -26.35
CA SER A 111 -6.87 2.29 -26.80
C SER A 111 -8.03 2.89 -26.00
N ALA A 112 -7.79 3.19 -24.72
CA ALA A 112 -8.77 3.83 -23.84
C ALA A 112 -8.12 5.02 -23.12
N THR A 113 -8.91 6.06 -22.84
CA THR A 113 -8.48 7.15 -21.96
C THR A 113 -8.63 6.72 -20.48
N PHE A 114 -8.02 7.49 -19.57
CA PHE A 114 -8.22 7.27 -18.15
C PHE A 114 -9.70 7.40 -17.74
N LEU A 115 -10.44 8.33 -18.36
CA LEU A 115 -11.88 8.51 -18.10
C LEU A 115 -12.69 7.31 -18.58
N ASP A 116 -12.39 6.80 -19.78
CA ASP A 116 -13.03 5.58 -20.31
C ASP A 116 -12.74 4.38 -19.41
N THR A 117 -11.49 4.21 -18.98
CA THR A 117 -11.11 3.15 -18.03
C THR A 117 -11.92 3.25 -16.74
N LYS A 118 -12.04 4.45 -16.17
CA LYS A 118 -12.84 4.68 -14.97
C LYS A 118 -14.33 4.32 -15.19
N GLU A 119 -14.89 4.73 -16.31
CA GLU A 119 -16.27 4.40 -16.68
C GLU A 119 -16.48 2.87 -16.78
N ILE A 120 -15.54 2.16 -17.42
CA ILE A 120 -15.58 0.71 -17.54
C ILE A 120 -15.50 0.04 -16.16
N LEU A 121 -14.61 0.52 -15.29
CA LEU A 121 -14.48 -0.01 -13.92
C LEU A 121 -15.74 0.18 -13.08
N GLU A 122 -16.49 1.27 -13.29
CA GLU A 122 -17.71 1.60 -12.56
C GLU A 122 -18.96 0.95 -13.18
N LYS A 123 -19.11 0.99 -14.52
CA LYS A 123 -20.34 0.61 -15.25
C LYS A 123 -20.22 -0.67 -16.07
N GLY A 124 -18.99 -1.20 -16.22
CA GLY A 124 -18.73 -2.40 -17.04
C GLY A 124 -18.52 -2.14 -18.53
N SER A 125 -18.72 -0.90 -19.02
CA SER A 125 -18.53 -0.54 -20.43
C SER A 125 -18.31 0.94 -20.60
N SER A 126 -17.72 1.34 -21.74
CA SER A 126 -17.70 2.73 -22.24
C SER A 126 -18.04 2.74 -23.73
N LYS A 127 -18.72 3.78 -24.17
CA LYS A 127 -19.15 3.93 -25.58
C LYS A 127 -18.00 4.14 -26.56
N ASN A 128 -16.88 4.62 -26.06
CA ASN A 128 -15.72 5.03 -26.86
C ASN A 128 -14.64 3.93 -26.97
N VAL A 129 -14.86 2.78 -26.33
CA VAL A 129 -13.87 1.71 -26.23
C VAL A 129 -14.40 0.45 -26.90
N SER A 130 -13.53 -0.24 -27.62
CA SER A 130 -13.88 -1.52 -28.26
C SER A 130 -14.27 -2.58 -27.22
N PHE A 131 -14.97 -3.60 -27.66
CA PHE A 131 -15.34 -4.73 -26.79
C PHE A 131 -14.09 -5.44 -26.25
N ASP A 132 -13.09 -5.68 -27.09
CA ASP A 132 -11.85 -6.37 -26.71
C ASP A 132 -11.04 -5.55 -25.71
N ASP A 133 -10.94 -4.24 -25.90
CA ASP A 133 -10.28 -3.34 -24.95
C ASP A 133 -11.03 -3.28 -23.62
N THR A 134 -12.37 -3.25 -23.67
CA THR A 134 -13.22 -3.28 -22.49
C THR A 134 -13.00 -4.57 -21.71
N LEU A 135 -12.96 -5.71 -22.39
CA LEU A 135 -12.71 -7.02 -21.80
C LEU A 135 -11.33 -7.07 -21.13
N THR A 136 -10.29 -6.55 -21.79
CA THR A 136 -8.94 -6.46 -21.23
C THR A 136 -8.93 -5.67 -19.92
N ILE A 137 -9.60 -4.51 -19.87
CA ILE A 137 -9.71 -3.70 -18.64
C ILE A 137 -10.44 -4.44 -17.52
N LEU A 138 -11.54 -5.15 -17.85
CA LEU A 138 -12.29 -5.93 -16.87
C LEU A 138 -11.48 -7.13 -16.34
N ASN A 139 -10.71 -7.78 -17.22
CA ASN A 139 -9.81 -8.86 -16.84
C ASN A 139 -8.73 -8.38 -15.87
N LEU A 140 -8.12 -7.22 -16.13
CA LEU A 140 -7.18 -6.59 -15.20
C LEU A 140 -7.85 -6.25 -13.87
N LYS A 141 -9.10 -5.76 -13.87
CA LYS A 141 -9.88 -5.54 -12.65
C LYS A 141 -10.06 -6.82 -11.86
N ASN A 142 -10.46 -7.91 -12.51
CA ASN A 142 -10.67 -9.20 -11.85
C ASN A 142 -9.37 -9.77 -11.28
N ALA A 143 -8.26 -9.65 -12.02
CA ALA A 143 -6.94 -10.04 -11.53
C ALA A 143 -6.53 -9.26 -10.29
N TRP A 144 -6.75 -7.95 -10.27
CA TRP A 144 -6.48 -7.11 -9.09
C TRP A 144 -7.40 -7.41 -7.93
N GLN A 145 -8.69 -7.71 -8.16
CA GLN A 145 -9.60 -8.14 -7.10
C GLN A 145 -9.12 -9.45 -6.46
N TYR A 146 -8.66 -10.40 -7.26
CA TYR A 146 -8.08 -11.65 -6.77
C TYR A 146 -6.79 -11.41 -5.97
N ILE A 147 -5.88 -10.54 -6.47
CA ILE A 147 -4.62 -10.19 -5.77
C ILE A 147 -4.90 -9.52 -4.41
N LEU A 148 -5.93 -8.67 -4.34
CA LEU A 148 -6.27 -7.90 -3.14
C LEU A 148 -7.21 -8.66 -2.19
N ASP A 149 -7.61 -9.86 -2.56
CA ASP A 149 -8.39 -10.74 -1.69
C ASP A 149 -7.56 -11.18 -0.48
N GLU A 150 -8.22 -11.21 0.67
CA GLU A 150 -7.54 -11.44 1.95
C GLU A 150 -6.92 -12.84 2.03
N ASP A 151 -7.61 -13.86 1.52
CA ASP A 151 -7.12 -15.23 1.54
C ASP A 151 -5.93 -15.40 0.56
N THR A 152 -6.01 -14.77 -0.61
CA THR A 152 -4.90 -14.73 -1.58
C THR A 152 -3.67 -14.04 -0.99
N LEU A 153 -3.84 -12.92 -0.29
CA LEU A 153 -2.76 -12.20 0.38
C LEU A 153 -2.11 -13.02 1.50
N ARG A 154 -2.89 -13.83 2.23
CA ARG A 154 -2.38 -14.70 3.30
C ARG A 154 -1.53 -15.84 2.76
N VAL A 155 -1.95 -16.43 1.65
CA VAL A 155 -1.22 -17.51 0.99
C VAL A 155 0.10 -17.02 0.39
N GLY A 156 0.11 -15.78 -0.09
CA GLY A 156 1.26 -15.15 -0.71
C GLY A 156 1.57 -15.65 -2.13
N PRO A 157 2.63 -15.12 -2.75
CA PRO A 157 2.99 -15.46 -4.12
C PRO A 157 3.53 -16.91 -4.21
N ASN A 158 2.85 -17.73 -4.98
CA ASN A 158 3.25 -19.09 -5.31
C ASN A 158 2.80 -19.41 -6.74
N PHE A 159 3.19 -20.58 -7.26
CA PHE A 159 2.85 -21.00 -8.63
C PHE A 159 1.34 -20.97 -8.89
N TYR A 160 0.55 -21.40 -7.91
CA TYR A 160 -0.91 -21.46 -8.03
C TYR A 160 -1.51 -20.05 -8.11
N THR A 161 -1.08 -19.15 -7.23
CA THR A 161 -1.50 -17.74 -7.22
C THR A 161 -1.14 -17.05 -8.53
N LEU A 162 0.09 -17.24 -9.02
CA LEU A 162 0.54 -16.65 -10.29
C LEU A 162 -0.23 -17.22 -11.49
N SER A 163 -0.52 -18.54 -11.50
CA SER A 163 -1.32 -19.20 -12.54
C SER A 163 -2.74 -18.65 -12.60
N ASN A 164 -3.36 -18.43 -11.45
CA ASN A 164 -4.71 -17.84 -11.37
C ASN A 164 -4.72 -16.38 -11.88
N ILE A 165 -3.74 -15.58 -11.49
CA ILE A 165 -3.59 -14.20 -11.99
C ILE A 165 -3.47 -14.20 -13.53
N ALA A 166 -2.62 -15.07 -14.07
CA ALA A 166 -2.46 -15.22 -15.52
C ALA A 166 -3.78 -15.69 -16.19
N GLY A 167 -4.53 -16.57 -15.53
CA GLY A 167 -5.86 -16.97 -15.96
C GLY A 167 -6.82 -15.79 -16.08
N TYR A 168 -6.92 -14.96 -15.04
CA TYR A 168 -7.79 -13.77 -15.06
C TYR A 168 -7.38 -12.77 -16.15
N VAL A 169 -6.09 -12.48 -16.30
CA VAL A 169 -5.59 -11.51 -17.31
C VAL A 169 -5.88 -11.99 -18.72
N ASN A 170 -5.76 -13.30 -18.98
CA ASN A 170 -5.93 -13.89 -20.33
C ASN A 170 -7.33 -14.47 -20.56
N ASP A 171 -8.29 -14.19 -19.69
CA ASP A 171 -9.65 -14.73 -19.84
C ASP A 171 -10.31 -14.09 -21.08
N ARG A 172 -10.55 -14.94 -22.08
CA ARG A 172 -11.24 -14.58 -23.32
C ARG A 172 -12.63 -15.23 -23.39
N GLN A 173 -13.18 -15.69 -22.27
CA GLN A 173 -14.50 -16.28 -22.25
C GLN A 173 -15.57 -15.21 -22.48
N ILE A 174 -16.13 -15.26 -23.67
CA ILE A 174 -17.39 -14.62 -24.00
C ILE A 174 -18.47 -15.47 -23.30
N SER A 175 -19.07 -14.94 -22.24
CA SER A 175 -20.27 -15.54 -21.64
C SER A 175 -21.50 -15.15 -22.45
#